data_310abc54b6b5356931f5deed382f37e3
#
_entry.id   310abc54b6b5356931f5deed382f37e3
#
_cell.length_a   1.000
_cell.length_b   1.000
_cell.length_c   1.000
_cell.angle_alpha   90.00
_cell.angle_beta   90.00
_cell.angle_gamma   90.00
#
_symmetry.space_group_name_H-M   'P 1'
#
loop_
_entity.id
_entity.type
_entity.pdbx_description
1 polymer ?
#
loop_
_entity_poly.entity_id
_entity_poly.type
_entity_poly.pdbx_seq_one_letter_code
_entity_poly.pdbx_strand_id
1 'polypeptide(L)'
;MAKSFKISRKELNQPDQFISTTDMIMTYFSRHKAKFIYGFVGLFLFICFVFIFNHNQLKNSLLMESLYYEMGKVSFSEGGKTTEKINQMEEKLKEFNQSAQKQRATLMIADKYFNIGDYDQALELYKTIELESSKNTLSRKIAMVGIA
;
A
#
# COMPACT_ATOMS: atom_id res chain seq x y z
N MET A 1 60.76 39.10 8.40
CA MET A 1 60.94 38.44 9.71
C MET A 1 59.90 37.36 9.83
N ALA A 2 60.31 36.10 9.64
CA ALA A 2 59.42 34.95 9.74
C ALA A 2 59.30 34.54 11.22
N LYS A 3 58.10 34.63 11.80
CA LYS A 3 57.80 34.12 13.15
C LYS A 3 57.79 32.58 13.08
N SER A 4 58.85 31.96 13.66
CA SER A 4 58.87 30.53 13.85
C SER A 4 57.83 30.13 14.91
N PHE A 5 56.77 29.45 14.51
CA PHE A 5 55.80 28.85 15.42
C PHE A 5 56.44 27.67 16.14
N LYS A 6 56.82 27.87 17.41
CA LYS A 6 57.27 26.77 18.27
C LYS A 6 56.08 26.01 18.78
N ILE A 7 55.73 24.89 18.09
CA ILE A 7 54.73 23.95 18.59
C ILE A 7 55.33 23.26 19.84
N SER A 8 54.63 23.40 20.97
CA SER A 8 55.05 22.79 22.23
C SER A 8 55.01 21.27 22.15
N ARG A 9 56.07 20.59 22.62
CA ARG A 9 56.08 19.09 22.70
C ARG A 9 54.90 18.51 23.50
N LYS A 10 54.21 19.33 24.30
CA LYS A 10 53.04 18.96 25.07
C LYS A 10 51.76 18.87 24.23
N GLU A 11 51.70 19.62 23.13
CA GLU A 11 50.56 19.57 22.15
C GLU A 11 50.69 18.38 21.19
N LEU A 12 51.91 17.91 20.91
CA LEU A 12 52.19 16.74 20.09
C LEU A 12 51.87 15.41 20.79
N ASN A 13 51.74 15.41 22.13
CA ASN A 13 51.48 14.21 22.93
C ASN A 13 50.00 14.12 23.44
N GLN A 14 49.13 15.07 23.05
CA GLN A 14 47.68 14.91 23.32
C GLN A 14 47.16 13.91 22.28
N PRO A 15 46.62 12.76 22.72
CA PRO A 15 45.95 11.86 21.80
C PRO A 15 44.80 12.62 21.16
N ASP A 16 44.80 12.67 19.82
CA ASP A 16 43.78 13.34 19.04
C ASP A 16 42.40 12.90 19.57
N GLN A 17 41.55 13.84 19.96
CA GLN A 17 40.22 13.51 20.52
C GLN A 17 39.43 12.58 19.59
N PHE A 18 39.71 12.67 18.30
CA PHE A 18 39.14 11.80 17.27
C PHE A 18 39.60 10.36 17.43
N ILE A 19 40.90 10.11 17.69
CA ILE A 19 41.44 8.76 17.90
C ILE A 19 40.88 8.16 19.18
N SER A 20 40.77 8.95 20.26
CA SER A 20 40.20 8.51 21.54
C SER A 20 38.72 8.12 21.41
N THR A 21 37.94 8.87 20.64
CA THR A 21 36.52 8.59 20.42
C THR A 21 36.32 7.34 19.56
N THR A 22 37.16 7.17 18.53
CA THR A 22 37.12 5.98 17.67
C THR A 22 37.50 4.71 18.44
N ASP A 23 38.52 4.78 19.31
CA ASP A 23 38.93 3.66 20.16
C ASP A 23 37.85 3.28 21.16
N MET A 24 37.14 4.26 21.73
CA MET A 24 36.01 4.03 22.64
C MET A 24 34.86 3.31 21.93
N ILE A 25 34.50 3.75 20.74
CA ILE A 25 33.46 3.13 19.90
C ILE A 25 33.88 1.69 19.54
N MET A 26 35.12 1.50 19.11
CA MET A 26 35.65 0.20 18.71
C MET A 26 35.68 -0.79 19.88
N THR A 27 36.04 -0.32 21.07
CA THR A 27 36.03 -1.11 22.30
C THR A 27 34.63 -1.49 22.73
N TYR A 28 33.67 -0.57 22.61
CA TYR A 28 32.26 -0.83 22.90
C TYR A 28 31.67 -1.88 21.94
N PHE A 29 31.93 -1.75 20.64
CA PHE A 29 31.57 -2.72 19.62
C PHE A 29 32.17 -4.09 19.89
N SER A 30 33.44 -4.12 20.23
CA SER A 30 34.18 -5.35 20.54
C SER A 30 33.62 -6.09 21.76
N ARG A 31 33.17 -5.36 22.78
CA ARG A 31 32.57 -5.89 24.01
C ARG A 31 31.16 -6.44 23.84
N HIS A 32 30.41 -5.88 22.87
CA HIS A 32 28.99 -6.19 22.68
C HIS A 32 28.68 -6.79 21.29
N LYS A 33 29.66 -7.43 20.65
CA LYS A 33 29.52 -8.02 19.31
C LYS A 33 28.24 -8.82 19.11
N ALA A 34 27.90 -9.67 20.07
CA ALA A 34 26.70 -10.51 20.00
C ALA A 34 25.40 -9.68 19.93
N LYS A 35 25.30 -8.63 20.74
CA LYS A 35 24.08 -7.76 20.75
C LYS A 35 23.93 -7.01 19.42
N PHE A 36 25.03 -6.55 18.85
CA PHE A 36 25.01 -5.88 17.54
C PHE A 36 24.66 -6.85 16.41
N ILE A 37 25.18 -8.07 16.45
CA ILE A 37 24.83 -9.10 15.46
C ILE A 37 23.33 -9.40 15.51
N TYR A 38 22.77 -9.64 16.73
CA TYR A 38 21.34 -9.88 16.87
C TYR A 38 20.48 -8.68 16.45
N GLY A 39 20.92 -7.46 16.77
CA GLY A 39 20.26 -6.23 16.31
C GLY A 39 20.26 -6.10 14.77
N PHE A 40 21.38 -6.40 14.14
CA PHE A 40 21.52 -6.35 12.68
C PHE A 40 20.67 -7.43 11.98
N VAL A 41 20.68 -8.65 12.52
CA VAL A 41 19.86 -9.76 12.02
C VAL A 41 18.37 -9.41 12.18
N GLY A 42 17.96 -8.87 13.33
CA GLY A 42 16.57 -8.44 13.56
C GLY A 42 16.13 -7.34 12.58
N LEU A 43 16.98 -6.34 12.35
CA LEU A 43 16.72 -5.27 11.39
C LEU A 43 16.61 -5.82 9.95
N PHE A 44 17.49 -6.72 9.58
CA PHE A 44 17.46 -7.35 8.26
C PHE A 44 16.18 -8.15 8.03
N LEU A 45 15.78 -8.96 9.01
CA LEU A 45 14.52 -9.73 8.95
C LEU A 45 13.31 -8.79 8.86
N PHE A 46 13.31 -7.69 9.59
CA PHE A 46 12.25 -6.68 9.52
C PHE A 46 12.14 -6.05 8.13
N ILE A 47 13.27 -5.67 7.52
CA ILE A 47 13.29 -5.13 6.15
C ILE A 47 12.77 -6.16 5.15
N CYS A 48 13.21 -7.42 5.25
CA CYS A 48 12.71 -8.50 4.40
C CYS A 48 11.20 -8.70 4.55
N PHE A 49 10.70 -8.67 5.79
CA PHE A 49 9.26 -8.79 6.06
C PHE A 49 8.46 -7.67 5.41
N VAL A 50 8.88 -6.40 5.59
CA VAL A 50 8.23 -5.23 4.98
C VAL A 50 8.27 -5.33 3.45
N PHE A 51 9.39 -5.78 2.88
CA PHE A 51 9.52 -5.94 1.44
C PHE A 51 8.57 -7.01 0.88
N ILE A 52 8.48 -8.18 1.52
CA ILE A 52 7.58 -9.27 1.11
C ILE A 52 6.13 -8.81 1.24
N PHE A 53 5.78 -8.13 2.34
CA PHE A 53 4.43 -7.63 2.57
C PHE A 53 4.01 -6.61 1.50
N ASN A 54 4.85 -5.63 1.20
CA ASN A 54 4.58 -4.64 0.15
C ASN A 54 4.50 -5.28 -1.24
N HIS A 55 5.36 -6.25 -1.53
CA HIS A 55 5.35 -6.95 -2.82
C HIS A 55 4.04 -7.73 -3.03
N ASN A 56 3.55 -8.43 -2.01
CA ASN A 56 2.27 -9.14 -2.07
C ASN A 56 1.08 -8.18 -2.21
N GLN A 57 1.10 -7.05 -1.51
CA GLN A 57 0.07 -6.02 -1.65
C GLN A 57 0.01 -5.47 -3.09
N LEU A 58 1.18 -5.18 -3.68
CA LEU A 58 1.25 -4.67 -5.05
C LEU A 58 0.72 -5.68 -6.07
N LYS A 59 1.10 -6.96 -5.97
CA LYS A 59 0.58 -8.01 -6.83
C LYS A 59 -0.94 -8.14 -6.74
N ASN A 60 -1.48 -8.16 -5.53
CA ASN A 60 -2.93 -8.22 -5.33
C ASN A 60 -3.64 -6.99 -5.92
N SER A 61 -3.07 -5.80 -5.77
CA SER A 61 -3.64 -4.59 -6.35
C SER A 61 -3.68 -4.65 -7.89
N LEU A 62 -2.61 -5.11 -8.53
CA LEU A 62 -2.55 -5.28 -9.98
C LEU A 62 -3.55 -6.33 -10.49
N LEU A 63 -3.71 -7.45 -9.77
CA LEU A 63 -4.72 -8.46 -10.10
C LEU A 63 -6.13 -7.88 -10.00
N MET A 64 -6.44 -7.14 -8.95
CA MET A 64 -7.75 -6.50 -8.80
C MET A 64 -8.02 -5.45 -9.87
N GLU A 65 -7.01 -4.71 -10.29
CA GLU A 65 -7.16 -3.74 -11.38
C GLU A 65 -7.37 -4.42 -12.74
N SER A 66 -6.71 -5.57 -13.00
CA SER A 66 -6.96 -6.35 -14.21
C SER A 66 -8.38 -6.94 -14.25
N LEU A 67 -8.87 -7.46 -13.12
CA LEU A 67 -10.26 -7.94 -12.99
C LEU A 67 -11.26 -6.80 -13.22
N TYR A 68 -11.00 -5.62 -12.65
CA TYR A 68 -11.84 -4.45 -12.88
C TYR A 68 -11.88 -4.05 -14.36
N TYR A 69 -10.74 -4.08 -15.04
CA TYR A 69 -10.66 -3.82 -16.49
C TYR A 69 -11.43 -4.87 -17.31
N GLU A 70 -11.34 -6.15 -16.95
CA GLU A 70 -12.11 -7.20 -17.59
C GLU A 70 -13.62 -7.02 -17.39
N MET A 71 -14.07 -6.66 -16.20
CA MET A 71 -15.46 -6.28 -15.95
C MET A 71 -15.89 -5.11 -16.85
N GLY A 72 -15.04 -4.11 -17.00
CA GLY A 72 -15.27 -3.00 -17.92
C GLY A 72 -15.50 -3.48 -19.36
N LYS A 73 -14.66 -4.39 -19.86
CA LYS A 73 -14.84 -4.98 -21.19
C LYS A 73 -16.19 -5.66 -21.34
N VAL A 74 -16.60 -6.47 -20.36
CA VAL A 74 -17.93 -7.12 -20.36
C VAL A 74 -19.03 -6.06 -20.37
N SER A 75 -18.90 -5.02 -19.55
CA SER A 75 -19.85 -3.92 -19.44
C SER A 75 -20.06 -3.16 -20.76
N PHE A 76 -19.00 -2.94 -21.54
CA PHE A 76 -19.00 -2.14 -22.78
C PHE A 76 -19.01 -2.99 -24.06
N SER A 77 -19.00 -4.34 -23.96
CA SER A 77 -19.03 -5.19 -25.15
C SER A 77 -20.29 -4.94 -25.99
N GLU A 78 -20.14 -4.87 -27.30
CA GLU A 78 -21.27 -4.83 -28.23
C GLU A 78 -21.85 -6.24 -28.39
N GLY A 79 -23.18 -6.39 -28.21
CA GLY A 79 -23.90 -7.66 -28.30
C GLY A 79 -24.18 -8.33 -26.96
N GLY A 80 -25.09 -9.28 -26.94
CA GLY A 80 -25.58 -9.96 -25.74
C GLY A 80 -26.69 -9.21 -24.99
N LYS A 81 -27.50 -9.93 -24.24
CA LYS A 81 -28.54 -9.34 -23.38
C LYS A 81 -27.87 -8.66 -22.19
N THR A 82 -28.35 -7.47 -21.82
CA THR A 82 -27.78 -6.70 -20.70
C THR A 82 -27.81 -7.49 -19.39
N THR A 83 -28.86 -8.27 -19.15
CA THR A 83 -28.99 -9.14 -17.99
C THR A 83 -27.88 -10.21 -17.93
N GLU A 84 -27.51 -10.79 -19.07
CA GLU A 84 -26.44 -11.79 -19.16
C GLU A 84 -25.08 -11.20 -18.83
N LYS A 85 -24.83 -9.96 -19.25
CA LYS A 85 -23.61 -9.19 -18.89
C LYS A 85 -23.56 -8.89 -17.40
N ILE A 86 -24.68 -8.50 -16.80
CA ILE A 86 -24.74 -8.23 -15.36
C ILE A 86 -24.41 -9.50 -14.58
N ASN A 87 -24.96 -10.64 -14.94
CA ASN A 87 -24.66 -11.93 -14.30
C ASN A 87 -23.18 -12.28 -14.39
N GLN A 88 -22.54 -12.05 -15.55
CA GLN A 88 -21.10 -12.26 -15.71
C GLN A 88 -20.28 -11.31 -14.85
N MET A 89 -20.71 -10.07 -14.71
CA MET A 89 -20.05 -9.09 -13.83
C MET A 89 -20.19 -9.45 -12.35
N GLU A 90 -21.35 -9.94 -11.92
CA GLU A 90 -21.59 -10.42 -10.56
C GLU A 90 -20.73 -11.65 -10.21
N GLU A 91 -20.56 -12.56 -11.17
CA GLU A 91 -19.69 -13.70 -11.00
C GLU A 91 -18.22 -13.27 -10.80
N LYS A 92 -17.75 -12.35 -11.64
CA LYS A 92 -16.41 -11.76 -11.48
C LYS A 92 -16.26 -10.95 -10.18
N LEU A 93 -17.34 -10.33 -9.67
CA LEU A 93 -17.30 -9.58 -8.42
C LEU A 93 -16.88 -10.45 -7.22
N LYS A 94 -17.20 -11.74 -7.26
CA LYS A 94 -16.85 -12.70 -6.19
C LYS A 94 -15.33 -12.92 -6.07
N GLU A 95 -14.58 -12.65 -7.14
CA GLU A 95 -13.11 -12.79 -7.16
C GLU A 95 -12.38 -11.62 -6.50
N PHE A 96 -13.09 -10.50 -6.25
CA PHE A 96 -12.50 -9.34 -5.63
C PHE A 96 -12.28 -9.52 -4.13
N ASN A 97 -11.03 -9.46 -3.70
CA ASN A 97 -10.61 -9.59 -2.30
C ASN A 97 -10.24 -8.25 -1.64
N GLN A 98 -10.08 -7.18 -2.41
CA GLN A 98 -9.78 -5.84 -1.89
C GLN A 98 -11.04 -4.96 -1.89
N SER A 99 -11.33 -4.35 -0.74
CA SER A 99 -12.57 -3.59 -0.52
C SER A 99 -12.73 -2.40 -1.47
N ALA A 100 -11.66 -1.67 -1.77
CA ALA A 100 -11.74 -0.48 -2.63
C ALA A 100 -12.12 -0.82 -4.08
N GLN A 101 -11.46 -1.83 -4.68
CA GLN A 101 -11.75 -2.28 -6.03
C GLN A 101 -13.11 -2.97 -6.11
N LYS A 102 -13.46 -3.76 -5.09
CA LYS A 102 -14.78 -4.38 -4.99
C LYS A 102 -15.89 -3.34 -4.99
N GLN A 103 -15.77 -2.26 -4.20
CA GLN A 103 -16.74 -1.16 -4.17
C GLN A 103 -16.90 -0.49 -5.54
N ARG A 104 -15.80 -0.22 -6.26
CA ARG A 104 -15.83 0.34 -7.62
C ARG A 104 -16.52 -0.60 -8.61
N ALA A 105 -16.24 -1.91 -8.51
CA ALA A 105 -16.88 -2.93 -9.34
C ALA A 105 -18.38 -3.05 -9.03
N THR A 106 -18.77 -3.00 -7.76
CA THR A 106 -20.18 -3.00 -7.33
C THR A 106 -20.92 -1.76 -7.83
N LEU A 107 -20.28 -0.57 -7.82
CA LEU A 107 -20.85 0.63 -8.44
C LEU A 107 -21.14 0.44 -9.92
N MET A 108 -20.23 -0.17 -10.65
CA MET A 108 -20.42 -0.44 -12.08
C MET A 108 -21.62 -1.35 -12.34
N ILE A 109 -21.87 -2.34 -11.48
CA ILE A 109 -23.06 -3.23 -11.56
C ILE A 109 -24.32 -2.44 -11.20
N ALA A 110 -24.29 -1.65 -10.12
CA ALA A 110 -25.42 -0.81 -9.72
C ALA A 110 -25.86 0.15 -10.84
N ASP A 111 -24.90 0.81 -11.49
CA ASP A 111 -25.17 1.68 -12.65
C ASP A 111 -25.78 0.90 -13.82
N LYS A 112 -25.41 -0.35 -14.02
CA LYS A 112 -26.02 -1.20 -15.06
C LYS A 112 -27.47 -1.54 -14.73
N TYR A 113 -27.78 -1.93 -13.49
CA TYR A 113 -29.15 -2.15 -13.04
C TYR A 113 -30.00 -0.88 -13.17
N PHE A 114 -29.46 0.27 -12.77
CA PHE A 114 -30.13 1.55 -12.94
C PHE A 114 -30.45 1.84 -14.42
N ASN A 115 -29.50 1.61 -15.32
CA ASN A 115 -29.68 1.88 -16.76
C ASN A 115 -30.71 0.95 -17.45
N ILE A 116 -30.96 -0.24 -16.90
CA ILE A 116 -32.01 -1.12 -17.42
C ILE A 116 -33.37 -0.91 -16.72
N GLY A 117 -33.45 0.02 -15.77
CA GLY A 117 -34.68 0.34 -15.03
C GLY A 117 -34.96 -0.58 -13.84
N ASP A 118 -34.01 -1.44 -13.47
CA ASP A 118 -34.13 -2.29 -12.27
C ASP A 118 -33.61 -1.49 -11.05
N TYR A 119 -34.42 -0.52 -10.64
CA TYR A 119 -34.06 0.43 -9.58
C TYR A 119 -33.96 -0.22 -8.21
N ASP A 120 -34.68 -1.33 -7.96
CA ASP A 120 -34.66 -2.02 -6.68
C ASP A 120 -33.28 -2.68 -6.45
N GLN A 121 -32.76 -3.38 -7.46
CA GLN A 121 -31.43 -3.97 -7.41
C GLN A 121 -30.33 -2.91 -7.35
N ALA A 122 -30.46 -1.84 -8.14
CA ALA A 122 -29.51 -0.73 -8.10
C ALA A 122 -29.45 -0.10 -6.70
N LEU A 123 -30.59 0.15 -6.09
CA LEU A 123 -30.71 0.76 -4.76
C LEU A 123 -30.08 -0.12 -3.67
N GLU A 124 -30.30 -1.43 -3.73
CA GLU A 124 -29.70 -2.39 -2.78
C GLU A 124 -28.18 -2.34 -2.85
N LEU A 125 -27.61 -2.35 -4.05
CA LEU A 125 -26.15 -2.27 -4.26
C LEU A 125 -25.58 -0.93 -3.80
N TYR A 126 -26.24 0.20 -4.08
CA TYR A 126 -25.80 1.51 -3.60
C TYR A 126 -25.82 1.59 -2.06
N LYS A 127 -26.85 1.06 -1.40
CA LYS A 127 -26.94 1.00 0.07
C LYS A 127 -25.82 0.14 0.66
N THR A 128 -25.53 -0.99 0.03
CA THR A 128 -24.41 -1.87 0.45
C THR A 128 -23.09 -1.11 0.40
N ILE A 129 -22.82 -0.38 -0.68
CA ILE A 129 -21.61 0.42 -0.81
C ILE A 129 -21.57 1.55 0.23
N GLU A 130 -22.68 2.21 0.47
CA GLU A 130 -22.76 3.27 1.49
C GLU A 130 -22.39 2.75 2.89
N LEU A 131 -22.87 1.56 3.25
CA LEU A 131 -22.61 0.94 4.55
C LEU A 131 -21.18 0.44 4.69
N GLU A 132 -20.64 -0.20 3.65
CA GLU A 132 -19.31 -0.80 3.67
C GLU A 132 -18.18 0.20 3.46
N SER A 133 -18.46 1.36 2.89
CA SER A 133 -17.46 2.36 2.54
C SER A 133 -17.13 3.29 3.70
N SER A 134 -15.86 3.67 3.83
CA SER A 134 -15.43 4.71 4.78
C SER A 134 -16.07 6.06 4.44
N LYS A 135 -16.36 6.88 5.45
CA LYS A 135 -17.13 8.15 5.34
C LYS A 135 -16.64 9.12 4.25
N ASN A 136 -15.35 9.12 3.93
CA ASN A 136 -14.75 10.08 2.99
C ASN A 136 -14.38 9.48 1.62
N THR A 137 -14.81 8.27 1.31
CA THR A 137 -14.49 7.64 0.02
C THR A 137 -15.36 8.19 -1.12
N LEU A 138 -14.80 8.23 -2.33
CA LEU A 138 -15.52 8.62 -3.53
C LEU A 138 -16.67 7.65 -3.81
N SER A 139 -16.45 6.34 -3.61
CA SER A 139 -17.47 5.30 -3.81
C SER A 139 -18.70 5.56 -2.96
N ARG A 140 -18.55 5.94 -1.68
CA ARG A 140 -19.67 6.29 -0.82
C ARG A 140 -20.45 7.51 -1.33
N LYS A 141 -19.73 8.54 -1.75
CA LYS A 141 -20.39 9.78 -2.28
C LYS A 141 -21.21 9.49 -3.53
N ILE A 142 -20.67 8.66 -4.44
CA ILE A 142 -21.41 8.25 -5.66
C ILE A 142 -22.63 7.41 -5.27
N ALA A 143 -22.48 6.45 -4.37
CA ALA A 143 -23.59 5.61 -3.90
C ALA A 143 -24.71 6.46 -3.27
N MET A 144 -24.39 7.45 -2.45
CA MET A 144 -25.38 8.38 -1.87
C MET A 144 -26.13 9.17 -2.94
N VAL A 145 -25.48 9.57 -4.03
CA VAL A 145 -26.15 10.23 -5.16
C VAL A 145 -27.08 9.26 -5.89
N GLY A 146 -26.69 7.98 -6.02
CA GLY A 146 -27.52 6.95 -6.63
C GLY A 146 -28.75 6.55 -5.80
N ILE A 147 -28.74 6.81 -4.48
CA ILE A 147 -29.87 6.56 -3.56
C ILE A 147 -30.87 7.72 -3.58
N ALA A 148 -30.43 8.94 -3.89
CA ALA A 148 -31.24 10.15 -3.89
C ALA A 148 -32.18 10.24 -5.10
#